data_5ae1698be2a8fd3e6e5158c3aadad4a6
#
_entry.id   5ae1698be2a8fd3e6e5158c3aadad4a6
#
_cell.length_a   1.000
_cell.length_b   1.000
_cell.length_c   1.000
_cell.angle_alpha   90.00
_cell.angle_beta   90.00
_cell.angle_gamma   90.00
#
_symmetry.space_group_name_H-M   'P 1'
#
loop_
_entity.id
_entity.type
_entity.pdbx_description
1 polymer ?
#
loop_
_entity_poly.entity_id
_entity_poly.type
_entity_poly.pdbx_seq_one_letter_code
_entity_poly.pdbx_strand_id
1 'polypeptide(L)'
;CGTTDGLWVSEIHEGKEKIESFRERLIGRFAVGDVVNPVTGKVIVPEGKMIDLYDANEIEAAGITKLKIRSLLTCRAKTGVCARCYGSDMANGEPVRLGESVGVIAAESIGEPGTQLTMRTFHTGGIASAEDITQGLPRVEELFESRRPKSMAIMSEISGVVSQDD
;
A
#
# COMPACT_ATOMS: atom_id res chain seq x y z
N CYS A 1 7.15 14.37 4.93
CA CYS A 1 6.46 14.10 6.20
C CYS A 1 7.40 13.56 7.30
N GLY A 2 8.67 13.27 6.99
CA GLY A 2 9.68 12.82 7.96
C GLY A 2 9.46 11.41 8.53
N THR A 3 8.55 10.60 7.95
CA THR A 3 8.34 9.23 8.44
C THR A 3 9.54 8.34 8.13
N THR A 4 9.96 7.54 9.10
CA THR A 4 10.92 6.45 8.98
C THR A 4 10.22 5.09 8.86
N ASP A 5 8.89 5.09 8.92
CA ASP A 5 8.06 3.91 8.74
C ASP A 5 7.72 3.69 7.26
N GLY A 6 7.44 2.45 6.92
CA GLY A 6 7.02 2.05 5.59
C GLY A 6 6.48 0.63 5.59
N LEU A 7 6.08 0.16 4.42
CA LEU A 7 5.62 -1.21 4.22
C LEU A 7 6.73 -2.06 3.61
N TRP A 8 6.85 -3.28 4.12
CA TRP A 8 7.67 -4.30 3.49
C TRP A 8 6.94 -4.87 2.29
N VAL A 9 7.57 -4.78 1.13
CA VAL A 9 7.05 -5.36 -0.11
C VAL A 9 7.96 -6.49 -0.59
N SER A 10 7.34 -7.51 -1.13
CA SER A 10 7.96 -8.65 -1.78
C SER A 10 7.06 -9.08 -2.93
N GLU A 11 7.46 -10.06 -3.71
CA GLU A 11 6.65 -10.67 -4.74
C GLU A 11 5.33 -11.25 -4.16
N ILE A 12 4.23 -11.15 -4.91
CA ILE A 12 2.93 -11.70 -4.51
C ILE A 12 2.64 -12.95 -5.33
N HIS A 13 2.34 -14.04 -4.61
CA HIS A 13 1.90 -15.30 -5.18
C HIS A 13 0.51 -15.69 -4.66
N GLU A 14 -0.29 -16.31 -5.51
CA GLU A 14 -1.49 -17.03 -5.13
C GLU A 14 -1.29 -18.51 -5.50
N GLY A 15 -1.04 -19.33 -4.48
CA GLY A 15 -0.63 -20.73 -4.69
C GLY A 15 0.68 -20.84 -5.47
N LYS A 16 0.62 -21.31 -6.72
CA LYS A 16 1.79 -21.45 -7.62
C LYS A 16 1.88 -20.32 -8.65
N GLU A 17 0.88 -19.48 -8.75
CA GLU A 17 0.80 -18.41 -9.74
C GLU A 17 1.37 -17.12 -9.15
N LYS A 18 2.24 -16.46 -9.94
CA LYS A 18 2.77 -15.15 -9.63
C LYS A 18 1.79 -14.09 -10.08
N ILE A 19 1.19 -13.36 -9.12
CA ILE A 19 0.22 -12.30 -9.40
C ILE A 19 0.93 -11.00 -9.75
N GLU A 20 1.92 -10.61 -8.94
CA GLU A 20 2.64 -9.35 -9.11
C GLU A 20 4.12 -9.54 -8.80
N SER A 21 4.98 -9.11 -9.73
CA SER A 21 6.42 -9.21 -9.55
C SER A 21 6.92 -8.20 -8.51
N PHE A 22 8.01 -8.56 -7.83
CA PHE A 22 8.66 -7.63 -6.90
C PHE A 22 9.05 -6.32 -7.58
N ARG A 23 9.57 -6.39 -8.80
CA ARG A 23 9.95 -5.24 -9.62
C ARG A 23 8.76 -4.28 -9.86
N GLU A 24 7.61 -4.78 -10.28
CA GLU A 24 6.42 -3.96 -10.54
C GLU A 24 5.94 -3.24 -9.29
N ARG A 25 6.10 -3.85 -8.13
CA ARG A 25 5.75 -3.23 -6.84
C ARG A 25 6.70 -2.13 -6.39
N LEU A 26 7.91 -2.08 -6.94
CA LEU A 26 8.92 -1.06 -6.60
C LEU A 26 8.85 0.16 -7.50
N ILE A 27 8.52 -0.01 -8.77
CA ILE A 27 8.50 1.08 -9.75
C ILE A 27 7.57 2.20 -9.29
N GLY A 28 8.07 3.44 -9.34
CA GLY A 28 7.33 4.63 -8.93
C GLY A 28 7.20 4.82 -7.42
N ARG A 29 7.88 4.01 -6.62
CA ARG A 29 7.89 4.11 -5.15
C ARG A 29 9.20 4.70 -4.65
N PHE A 30 9.19 5.15 -3.40
CA PHE A 30 10.38 5.63 -2.69
C PHE A 30 10.73 4.63 -1.59
N ALA A 31 12.00 4.25 -1.52
CA ALA A 31 12.49 3.42 -0.43
C ALA A 31 12.53 4.19 0.91
N VAL A 32 12.51 3.44 2.00
CA VAL A 32 12.80 3.98 3.34
C VAL A 32 14.29 3.80 3.60
N GLY A 33 15.06 4.88 3.45
CA GLY A 33 16.52 4.86 3.51
C GLY A 33 17.17 4.42 2.19
N ASP A 34 18.50 4.30 2.22
CA ASP A 34 19.28 3.87 1.07
C ASP A 34 19.08 2.38 0.77
N VAL A 35 18.95 2.05 -0.50
CA VAL A 35 18.94 0.65 -0.98
C VAL A 35 20.35 0.25 -1.33
N VAL A 36 20.91 -0.66 -0.54
CA VAL A 36 22.32 -1.07 -0.65
C VAL A 36 22.40 -2.49 -1.18
N ASN A 37 23.29 -2.71 -2.14
CA ASN A 37 23.60 -4.05 -2.63
C ASN A 37 24.23 -4.89 -1.50
N PRO A 38 23.64 -6.03 -1.11
CA PRO A 38 24.09 -6.81 0.03
C PRO A 38 25.48 -7.47 -0.18
N VAL A 39 25.90 -7.64 -1.44
CA VAL A 39 27.19 -8.27 -1.78
C VAL A 39 28.31 -7.24 -1.90
N THR A 40 28.03 -6.13 -2.60
CA THR A 40 29.08 -5.13 -2.92
C THR A 40 29.13 -3.96 -1.93
N GLY A 41 28.09 -3.76 -1.11
CA GLY A 41 27.96 -2.60 -0.23
C GLY A 41 27.70 -1.28 -0.96
N LYS A 42 27.52 -1.30 -2.29
CA LYS A 42 27.25 -0.09 -3.08
C LYS A 42 25.79 0.31 -2.94
N VAL A 43 25.53 1.61 -2.82
CA VAL A 43 24.17 2.16 -2.87
C VAL A 43 23.64 2.05 -4.30
N ILE A 44 22.53 1.33 -4.46
CA ILE A 44 21.79 1.21 -5.73
C ILE A 44 20.86 2.40 -5.87
N VAL A 45 20.03 2.66 -4.87
CA VAL A 45 19.08 3.78 -4.86
C VAL A 45 19.29 4.58 -3.58
N PRO A 46 19.69 5.84 -3.66
CA PRO A 46 19.85 6.69 -2.48
C PRO A 46 18.46 7.09 -1.95
N GLU A 47 18.40 7.39 -0.65
CA GLU A 47 17.19 7.88 -0.01
C GLU A 47 16.67 9.14 -0.73
N GLY A 48 15.37 9.16 -0.99
CA GLY A 48 14.69 10.29 -1.62
C GLY A 48 14.70 10.28 -3.14
N LYS A 49 15.37 9.31 -3.79
CA LYS A 49 15.20 9.02 -5.22
C LYS A 49 14.00 8.08 -5.40
N MET A 50 13.15 8.36 -6.39
CA MET A 50 12.09 7.45 -6.82
C MET A 50 12.72 6.28 -7.58
N ILE A 51 12.28 5.07 -7.30
CA ILE A 51 12.74 3.85 -7.96
C ILE A 51 12.16 3.81 -9.37
N ASP A 52 13.01 3.86 -10.36
CA ASP A 52 12.65 3.68 -11.76
C ASP A 52 12.80 2.22 -12.22
N LEU A 53 12.52 1.96 -13.50
CA LEU A 53 12.62 0.62 -14.05
C LEU A 53 14.06 0.07 -14.01
N TYR A 54 15.07 0.95 -14.22
CA TYR A 54 16.46 0.55 -14.20
C TYR A 54 16.89 0.17 -12.77
N ASP A 55 16.56 1.02 -11.80
CA ASP A 55 16.81 0.78 -10.38
C ASP A 55 16.17 -0.53 -9.91
N ALA A 56 14.91 -0.77 -10.30
CA ALA A 56 14.17 -1.98 -9.93
C ALA A 56 14.83 -3.25 -10.47
N ASN A 57 15.34 -3.22 -11.71
CA ASN A 57 16.10 -4.33 -12.28
C ASN A 57 17.43 -4.55 -11.54
N GLU A 58 18.12 -3.49 -11.16
CA GLU A 58 19.39 -3.57 -10.41
C GLU A 58 19.17 -4.13 -9.01
N ILE A 59 18.07 -3.75 -8.35
CA ILE A 59 17.66 -4.30 -7.03
C ILE A 59 17.40 -5.80 -7.14
N GLU A 60 16.66 -6.25 -8.16
CA GLU A 60 16.36 -7.66 -8.38
C GLU A 60 17.63 -8.45 -8.71
N ALA A 61 18.50 -7.92 -9.57
CA ALA A 61 19.79 -8.51 -9.91
C ALA A 61 20.75 -8.63 -8.71
N ALA A 62 20.63 -7.72 -7.74
CA ALA A 62 21.39 -7.78 -6.48
C ALA A 62 20.88 -8.87 -5.51
N GLY A 63 19.82 -9.61 -5.87
CA GLY A 63 19.24 -10.67 -5.05
C GLY A 63 18.38 -10.17 -3.89
N ILE A 64 17.96 -8.91 -3.91
CA ILE A 64 17.06 -8.35 -2.90
C ILE A 64 15.64 -8.82 -3.25
N THR A 65 15.00 -9.55 -2.34
CA THR A 65 13.64 -10.11 -2.51
C THR A 65 12.58 -9.38 -1.69
N LYS A 66 13.00 -8.50 -0.78
CA LYS A 66 12.11 -7.74 0.10
C LYS A 66 12.70 -6.37 0.36
N LEU A 67 11.89 -5.33 0.23
CA LEU A 67 12.31 -3.95 0.44
C LEU A 67 11.26 -3.18 1.22
N LYS A 68 11.71 -2.27 2.09
CA LYS A 68 10.82 -1.36 2.82
C LYS A 68 10.61 -0.09 1.99
N ILE A 69 9.38 0.13 1.54
CA ILE A 69 8.99 1.30 0.75
C ILE A 69 8.09 2.24 1.54
N ARG A 70 8.09 3.51 1.18
CA ARG A 70 7.17 4.51 1.72
C ARG A 70 5.74 4.22 1.26
N SER A 71 4.77 4.49 2.13
CA SER A 71 3.36 4.21 1.88
C SER A 71 2.48 5.36 2.37
N LEU A 72 1.31 5.48 1.76
CA LEU A 72 0.23 6.36 2.22
C LEU A 72 -0.18 6.03 3.66
N LEU A 73 -0.20 4.73 4.00
CA LEU A 73 -0.66 4.23 5.31
C LEU A 73 0.24 4.66 6.47
N THR A 74 1.52 4.94 6.19
CA THR A 74 2.50 5.37 7.19
C THR A 74 2.88 6.85 7.04
N CYS A 75 2.15 7.59 6.21
CA CYS A 75 2.42 9.01 5.98
C CYS A 75 2.05 9.84 7.21
N ARG A 76 2.97 10.70 7.67
CA ARG A 76 2.79 11.61 8.81
C ARG A 76 2.53 13.06 8.39
N ALA A 77 2.07 13.30 7.16
CA ALA A 77 1.65 14.63 6.75
C ALA A 77 0.42 15.08 7.54
N LYS A 78 0.36 16.36 7.93
CA LYS A 78 -0.76 16.90 8.70
C LYS A 78 -2.04 17.01 7.87
N THR A 79 -1.89 17.31 6.58
CA THR A 79 -2.99 17.45 5.62
C THR A 79 -2.65 16.66 4.36
N GLY A 80 -3.58 15.83 3.91
CA GLY A 80 -3.37 14.98 2.73
C GLY A 80 -2.22 13.99 2.92
N VAL A 81 -1.53 13.69 1.82
CA VAL A 81 -0.38 12.78 1.77
C VAL A 81 0.80 13.46 1.10
N CYS A 82 2.02 13.17 1.54
CA CYS A 82 3.19 13.75 0.91
C CYS A 82 3.54 13.03 -0.40
N ALA A 83 4.13 13.74 -1.36
CA ALA A 83 4.50 13.23 -2.67
C ALA A 83 5.37 11.96 -2.59
N ARG A 84 6.33 11.88 -1.67
CA ARG A 84 7.18 10.70 -1.50
C ARG A 84 6.44 9.47 -0.98
N CYS A 85 5.42 9.64 -0.13
CA CYS A 85 4.60 8.51 0.34
C CYS A 85 3.59 8.07 -0.71
N TYR A 86 3.15 8.98 -1.57
CA TYR A 86 2.29 8.66 -2.70
C TYR A 86 3.09 7.95 -3.80
N GLY A 87 4.20 8.54 -4.24
CA GLY A 87 5.04 7.99 -5.29
C GLY A 87 4.83 8.66 -6.63
N SER A 88 4.78 7.85 -7.70
CA SER A 88 4.58 8.32 -9.07
C SER A 88 3.14 8.68 -9.36
N ASP A 89 2.97 9.68 -10.22
CA ASP A 89 1.72 9.96 -10.91
C ASP A 89 1.44 8.85 -11.93
N MET A 90 0.24 8.29 -11.89
CA MET A 90 -0.16 7.18 -12.75
C MET A 90 -0.31 7.57 -14.22
N ALA A 91 -0.44 8.86 -14.53
CA ALA A 91 -0.63 9.33 -15.90
C ALA A 91 0.69 9.39 -16.68
N ASN A 92 1.79 9.76 -16.03
CA ASN A 92 3.07 10.02 -16.70
C ASN A 92 4.26 9.27 -16.08
N GLY A 93 4.08 8.60 -14.93
CA GLY A 93 5.14 7.88 -14.23
C GLY A 93 6.16 8.77 -13.51
N GLU A 94 5.99 10.10 -13.55
CA GLU A 94 6.84 11.04 -12.83
C GLU A 94 6.43 11.17 -11.36
N PRO A 95 7.29 11.70 -10.47
CA PRO A 95 6.87 11.99 -9.09
C PRO A 95 5.65 12.91 -9.08
N VAL A 96 4.64 12.56 -8.28
CA VAL A 96 3.39 13.33 -8.18
C VAL A 96 3.66 14.78 -7.79
N ARG A 97 2.94 15.71 -8.40
CA ARG A 97 3.04 17.15 -8.14
C ARG A 97 2.26 17.56 -6.89
N LEU A 98 2.69 18.66 -6.28
CA LEU A 98 1.94 19.24 -5.17
C LEU A 98 0.59 19.79 -5.68
N GLY A 99 -0.46 19.54 -4.93
CA GLY A 99 -1.82 19.97 -5.27
C GLY A 99 -2.60 18.99 -6.13
N GLU A 100 -2.02 17.84 -6.48
CA GLU A 100 -2.73 16.77 -7.18
C GLU A 100 -3.87 16.22 -6.32
N SER A 101 -5.06 16.05 -6.92
CA SER A 101 -6.27 15.59 -6.23
C SER A 101 -6.32 14.07 -6.12
N VAL A 102 -5.29 13.47 -5.51
CA VAL A 102 -5.11 12.00 -5.45
C VAL A 102 -6.26 11.28 -4.76
N GLY A 103 -6.93 11.93 -3.81
CA GLY A 103 -8.12 11.36 -3.15
C GLY A 103 -9.31 11.24 -4.09
N VAL A 104 -9.51 12.19 -5.00
CA VAL A 104 -10.56 12.15 -6.02
C VAL A 104 -10.26 11.03 -7.02
N ILE A 105 -9.03 10.91 -7.49
CA ILE A 105 -8.59 9.83 -8.40
C ILE A 105 -8.87 8.46 -7.77
N ALA A 106 -8.52 8.29 -6.49
CA ALA A 106 -8.79 7.05 -5.77
C ALA A 106 -10.30 6.78 -5.63
N ALA A 107 -11.09 7.81 -5.29
CA ALA A 107 -12.53 7.70 -5.14
C ALA A 107 -13.22 7.31 -6.46
N GLU A 108 -12.81 7.89 -7.59
CA GLU A 108 -13.31 7.54 -8.91
C GLU A 108 -12.98 6.09 -9.28
N SER A 109 -11.72 5.67 -9.06
CA SER A 109 -11.27 4.31 -9.36
C SER A 109 -11.98 3.25 -8.51
N ILE A 110 -12.41 3.59 -7.30
CA ILE A 110 -13.18 2.69 -6.42
C ILE A 110 -14.67 2.76 -6.77
N GLY A 111 -15.19 3.93 -7.11
CA GLY A 111 -16.60 4.17 -7.37
C GLY A 111 -17.08 3.63 -8.72
N GLU A 112 -16.24 3.65 -9.74
CA GLU A 112 -16.61 3.14 -11.07
C GLU A 112 -17.06 1.67 -11.04
N PRO A 113 -16.31 0.70 -10.49
CA PRO A 113 -16.78 -0.67 -10.38
C PRO A 113 -17.81 -0.90 -9.26
N GLY A 114 -18.11 0.11 -8.46
CA GLY A 114 -19.03 0.02 -7.31
C GLY A 114 -20.43 -0.45 -7.70
N THR A 115 -20.96 0.02 -8.82
CA THR A 115 -22.25 -0.41 -9.35
C THR A 115 -22.28 -1.89 -9.72
N GLN A 116 -21.19 -2.41 -10.26
CA GLN A 116 -21.05 -3.84 -10.61
C GLN A 116 -20.96 -4.71 -9.34
N LEU A 117 -20.27 -4.26 -8.30
CA LEU A 117 -20.20 -4.92 -6.99
C LEU A 117 -21.60 -4.98 -6.34
N THR A 118 -22.41 -3.92 -6.43
CA THR A 118 -23.77 -3.89 -5.91
C THR A 118 -24.65 -4.95 -6.59
N MET A 119 -24.55 -5.07 -7.91
CA MET A 119 -25.30 -6.10 -8.67
C MET A 119 -24.87 -7.53 -8.30
N ARG A 120 -23.62 -7.76 -7.97
CA ARG A 120 -23.11 -9.08 -7.56
C ARG A 120 -23.51 -9.47 -6.13
N THR A 121 -23.58 -8.53 -5.20
CA THR A 121 -23.98 -8.82 -3.81
C THR A 121 -25.44 -9.23 -3.65
N PHE A 122 -26.34 -8.80 -4.54
CA PHE A 122 -27.75 -9.24 -4.54
C PHE A 122 -27.92 -10.70 -4.97
N HIS A 123 -26.96 -11.29 -5.68
CA HIS A 123 -27.03 -12.66 -6.15
C HIS A 123 -26.32 -13.69 -5.26
N THR A 124 -25.48 -13.25 -4.35
CA THR A 124 -24.83 -14.12 -3.36
C THR A 124 -25.66 -14.17 -2.07
N GLY A 125 -26.82 -14.81 -2.14
CA GLY A 125 -27.61 -15.23 -0.98
C GLY A 125 -26.94 -16.39 -0.21
N GLY A 126 -25.64 -16.29 0.02
CA GLY A 126 -24.86 -17.22 0.83
C GLY A 126 -24.70 -16.70 2.25
N ILE A 127 -24.89 -17.59 3.21
CA ILE A 127 -24.77 -17.38 4.65
C ILE A 127 -23.48 -16.60 4.94
N ALA A 128 -23.62 -15.30 5.20
CA ALA A 128 -22.53 -14.50 5.76
C ALA A 128 -22.26 -15.01 7.17
N SER A 129 -21.06 -15.47 7.45
CA SER A 129 -20.64 -15.75 8.82
C SER A 129 -20.77 -14.47 9.65
N ALA A 130 -21.13 -14.58 10.92
CA ALA A 130 -21.36 -13.44 11.81
C ALA A 130 -20.13 -12.50 11.95
N GLU A 131 -18.96 -12.96 11.51
CA GLU A 131 -17.69 -12.24 11.56
C GLU A 131 -17.44 -11.33 10.34
N ASP A 132 -18.16 -11.53 9.23
CA ASP A 132 -17.92 -10.84 7.95
C ASP A 132 -19.05 -9.87 7.56
N ILE A 133 -19.61 -9.16 8.52
CA ILE A 133 -20.83 -8.34 8.34
C ILE A 133 -20.60 -7.12 7.42
N THR A 134 -19.37 -6.71 7.14
CA THR A 134 -19.06 -5.55 6.32
C THR A 134 -17.91 -5.82 5.34
N GLN A 135 -18.18 -6.64 4.34
CA GLN A 135 -17.30 -6.82 3.18
C GLN A 135 -17.88 -6.15 1.95
N GLY A 136 -17.02 -5.85 0.97
CA GLY A 136 -17.41 -5.26 -0.29
C GLY A 136 -17.85 -3.81 -0.18
N LEU A 137 -18.89 -3.42 -0.93
CA LEU A 137 -19.34 -2.04 -1.02
C LEU A 137 -19.74 -1.39 0.32
N PRO A 138 -20.44 -2.06 1.25
CA PRO A 138 -20.71 -1.49 2.56
C PRO A 138 -19.47 -1.10 3.35
N ARG A 139 -18.38 -1.86 3.24
CA ARG A 139 -17.11 -1.54 3.89
C ARG A 139 -16.44 -0.32 3.24
N VAL A 140 -16.51 -0.20 1.92
CA VAL A 140 -16.01 0.97 1.19
C VAL A 140 -16.76 2.22 1.66
N GLU A 141 -18.08 2.16 1.79
CA GLU A 141 -18.93 3.25 2.27
C GLU A 141 -18.56 3.66 3.71
N GLU A 142 -18.39 2.70 4.63
CA GLU A 142 -17.94 2.96 6.00
C GLU A 142 -16.59 3.72 6.04
N LEU A 143 -15.65 3.32 5.19
CA LEU A 143 -14.33 3.95 5.12
C LEU A 143 -14.41 5.37 4.57
N PHE A 144 -15.18 5.62 3.50
CA PHE A 144 -15.34 6.97 2.94
C PHE A 144 -16.06 7.92 3.89
N GLU A 145 -17.06 7.43 4.61
CA GLU A 145 -17.80 8.23 5.58
C GLU A 145 -17.15 8.30 6.96
N SER A 146 -15.99 7.66 7.12
CA SER A 146 -15.28 7.58 8.41
C SER A 146 -16.16 7.06 9.57
N ARG A 147 -17.10 6.16 9.26
CA ARG A 147 -17.95 5.54 10.27
C ARG A 147 -17.13 4.59 11.15
N ARG A 148 -17.52 4.47 12.41
CA ARG A 148 -16.95 3.46 13.29
C ARG A 148 -17.34 2.06 12.80
N PRO A 149 -16.37 1.13 12.62
CA PRO A 149 -16.69 -0.24 12.25
C PRO A 149 -17.49 -0.93 13.36
N LYS A 150 -18.34 -1.88 12.99
CA LYS A 150 -19.15 -2.66 13.95
C LYS A 150 -18.27 -3.52 14.88
N SER A 151 -17.17 -4.05 14.35
CA SER A 151 -16.16 -4.76 15.14
C SER A 151 -14.87 -3.95 15.09
N MET A 152 -14.46 -3.43 16.23
CA MET A 152 -13.24 -2.63 16.36
C MET A 152 -12.09 -3.51 16.83
N ALA A 153 -10.92 -3.35 16.21
CA ALA A 153 -9.69 -3.92 16.74
C ALA A 153 -9.33 -3.28 18.09
N ILE A 154 -8.82 -4.08 19.00
CA ILE A 154 -8.20 -3.60 20.24
C ILE A 154 -6.82 -3.03 19.85
N MET A 155 -6.61 -1.75 20.13
CA MET A 155 -5.37 -1.07 19.80
C MET A 155 -4.60 -0.72 21.07
N SER A 156 -3.31 -1.00 21.06
CA SER A 156 -2.40 -0.55 22.13
C SER A 156 -1.94 0.88 21.85
N GLU A 157 -1.94 1.72 22.87
CA GLU A 157 -1.40 3.08 22.79
C GLU A 157 0.13 3.13 22.94
N ILE A 158 0.72 2.01 23.38
CA ILE A 158 2.17 1.88 23.61
C ILE A 158 2.75 0.76 22.75
N SER A 159 4.03 0.91 22.38
CA SER A 159 4.79 -0.16 21.73
C SER A 159 5.20 -1.21 22.75
N GLY A 160 5.04 -2.49 22.42
CA GLY A 160 5.40 -3.58 23.31
C GLY A 160 5.29 -4.95 22.64
N VAL A 161 5.57 -5.98 23.39
CA VAL A 161 5.39 -7.39 22.99
C VAL A 161 4.09 -7.89 23.60
N VAL A 162 3.23 -8.45 22.75
CA VAL A 162 1.97 -9.06 23.21
C VAL A 162 2.29 -10.45 23.77
N SER A 163 1.89 -10.71 25.01
CA SER A 163 1.87 -12.05 25.60
C SER A 163 0.44 -12.42 25.94
N GLN A 164 0.11 -13.69 25.78
CA GLN A 164 -1.17 -14.25 26.19
C GLN A 164 -0.88 -15.14 27.39
N ASP A 165 -1.55 -14.85 28.51
CA ASP A 165 -1.57 -15.73 29.67
C ASP A 165 -2.69 -16.77 29.46
N ASP A 166 -2.37 -18.05 29.64
CA ASP A 166 -3.31 -19.20 29.53
C ASP A 166 -4.24 -19.28 30.75
#